data_ad4b4649c030d2644215126db2d32875
#
_entry.id   ad4b4649c030d2644215126db2d32875
#
_cell.length_a   1.000
_cell.length_b   1.000
_cell.length_c   1.000
_cell.angle_alpha   90.00
_cell.angle_beta   90.00
_cell.angle_gamma   90.00
#
_symmetry.space_group_name_H-M   'P 1'
#
loop_
_entity.id
_entity.type
_entity.pdbx_description
1 polymer ?
#
loop_
_entity_poly.entity_id
_entity_poly.type
_entity_poly.pdbx_seq_one_letter_code
_entity_poly.pdbx_strand_id
1 'polypeptide(L)'
;IEGIIHGAGVLADKRIENKTLEDIKRVYQTKVKGLQTLLKVIDESKLTHLILFSSAAGFFGNAGQSDYAAANEVLNQYAIQFSQNHPECQVVSFNWGPWEGGMVDEDLKKMFEERGVYVIPVETGTSLFTECVLNPPDEPLLIVGSTMGVPEGEIPISNESKEISRVLKSEKLPVVEDHRIGDNAVLPASFAQGWMESTCQNLYPGLKLAQCSDFKVL
;
A
#
# COMPACT_ATOMS: atom_id res chain seq x y z
N ILE A 1 0.25 0.12 -28.35
CA ILE A 1 0.00 -0.56 -27.07
C ILE A 1 -1.16 0.19 -26.44
N GLU A 2 -2.24 -0.53 -26.17
CA GLU A 2 -3.46 0.04 -25.59
C GLU A 2 -3.65 -0.38 -24.13
N GLY A 3 -2.92 -1.38 -23.64
CA GLY A 3 -2.97 -1.85 -22.27
C GLY A 3 -1.65 -2.39 -21.77
N ILE A 4 -1.43 -2.24 -20.46
CA ILE A 4 -0.30 -2.80 -19.72
C ILE A 4 -0.83 -3.62 -18.56
N ILE A 5 -0.32 -4.84 -18.42
CA ILE A 5 -0.42 -5.65 -17.22
C ILE A 5 0.99 -5.81 -16.66
N HIS A 6 1.26 -5.16 -15.53
CA HIS A 6 2.55 -5.20 -14.88
C HIS A 6 2.53 -6.18 -13.71
N GLY A 7 2.96 -7.42 -13.95
CA GLY A 7 3.05 -8.49 -12.97
C GLY A 7 4.47 -8.85 -12.53
N ALA A 8 5.49 -8.09 -12.96
CA ALA A 8 6.87 -8.39 -12.59
C ALA A 8 7.10 -8.25 -11.08
N GLY A 9 7.81 -9.22 -10.49
CA GLY A 9 8.12 -9.22 -9.08
C GLY A 9 9.20 -10.23 -8.71
N VAL A 10 9.94 -9.92 -7.67
CA VAL A 10 10.92 -10.83 -7.05
C VAL A 10 10.83 -10.67 -5.54
N LEU A 11 11.16 -11.72 -4.82
CA LEU A 11 11.24 -11.71 -3.36
C LEU A 11 12.70 -11.69 -2.89
N ALA A 12 12.93 -11.00 -1.77
CA ALA A 12 14.21 -10.98 -1.06
C ALA A 12 13.95 -11.02 0.46
N ASP A 13 13.05 -11.93 0.87
CA ASP A 13 12.49 -11.97 2.21
C ASP A 13 13.55 -12.21 3.28
N LYS A 14 13.73 -11.22 4.13
CA LYS A 14 14.63 -11.20 5.29
C LYS A 14 14.11 -10.20 6.31
N ARG A 15 14.36 -10.44 7.58
CA ARG A 15 14.14 -9.41 8.60
C ARG A 15 14.94 -8.15 8.29
N ILE A 16 14.42 -6.99 8.67
CA ILE A 16 14.99 -5.68 8.30
C ILE A 16 16.44 -5.53 8.75
N GLU A 17 16.82 -6.10 9.89
CA GLU A 17 18.19 -6.10 10.42
C GLU A 17 19.18 -6.90 9.56
N ASN A 18 18.67 -7.81 8.72
CA ASN A 18 19.47 -8.68 7.85
C ASN A 18 19.35 -8.29 6.36
N LYS A 19 18.55 -7.25 6.03
CA LYS A 19 18.41 -6.79 4.65
C LYS A 19 19.63 -6.02 4.19
N THR A 20 20.03 -6.31 2.97
CA THR A 20 21.09 -5.58 2.29
C THR A 20 20.50 -4.54 1.32
N LEU A 21 21.28 -3.53 0.98
CA LEU A 21 20.91 -2.57 -0.05
C LEU A 21 20.66 -3.24 -1.42
N GLU A 22 21.35 -4.35 -1.69
CA GLU A 22 21.17 -5.12 -2.92
C GLU A 22 19.81 -5.82 -2.95
N ASP A 23 19.36 -6.39 -1.83
CA ASP A 23 18.03 -6.98 -1.71
C ASP A 23 16.94 -5.93 -2.04
N ILE A 24 17.05 -4.75 -1.43
CA ILE A 24 16.11 -3.63 -1.64
C ILE A 24 16.12 -3.18 -3.11
N LYS A 25 17.32 -2.97 -3.68
CA LYS A 25 17.46 -2.55 -5.07
C LYS A 25 16.84 -3.56 -6.03
N ARG A 26 17.09 -4.84 -5.82
CA ARG A 26 16.57 -5.92 -6.68
C ARG A 26 15.04 -5.90 -6.73
N VAL A 27 14.38 -5.82 -5.58
CA VAL A 27 12.92 -5.78 -5.50
C VAL A 27 12.37 -4.49 -6.13
N TYR A 28 12.93 -3.35 -5.74
CA TYR A 28 12.50 -2.04 -6.24
C TYR A 28 12.71 -1.88 -7.76
N GLN A 29 13.85 -2.31 -8.27
CA GLN A 29 14.14 -2.23 -9.71
C GLN A 29 13.16 -3.07 -10.52
N THR A 30 12.85 -4.27 -10.06
CA THR A 30 11.92 -5.15 -10.78
C THR A 30 10.50 -4.56 -10.82
N LYS A 31 9.97 -4.15 -9.69
CA LYS A 31 8.61 -3.67 -9.60
C LYS A 31 8.46 -2.21 -10.07
N VAL A 32 9.19 -1.31 -9.45
CA VAL A 32 8.98 0.13 -9.68
C VAL A 32 9.71 0.63 -10.91
N LYS A 33 11.02 0.33 -11.03
CA LYS A 33 11.78 0.77 -12.22
C LYS A 33 11.32 0.06 -13.49
N GLY A 34 10.86 -1.20 -13.38
CA GLY A 34 10.24 -1.92 -14.48
C GLY A 34 9.04 -1.18 -15.05
N LEU A 35 8.07 -0.80 -14.19
CA LEU A 35 6.91 0.00 -14.58
C LEU A 35 7.33 1.35 -15.19
N GLN A 36 8.21 2.09 -14.50
CA GLN A 36 8.70 3.37 -15.01
C GLN A 36 9.36 3.27 -16.38
N THR A 37 10.07 2.17 -16.65
CA THR A 37 10.71 1.95 -17.94
C THR A 37 9.67 1.68 -19.04
N LEU A 38 8.63 0.90 -18.73
CA LEU A 38 7.52 0.65 -19.66
C LEU A 38 6.80 1.96 -20.02
N LEU A 39 6.42 2.74 -19.03
CA LEU A 39 5.69 4.01 -19.24
C LEU A 39 6.51 5.04 -20.03
N LYS A 40 7.84 5.06 -19.90
CA LYS A 40 8.70 5.98 -20.66
C LYS A 40 8.78 5.69 -22.16
N VAL A 41 8.53 4.45 -22.60
CA VAL A 41 8.70 4.04 -24.01
C VAL A 41 7.38 3.93 -24.75
N ILE A 42 6.27 4.15 -24.09
CA ILE A 42 4.93 4.12 -24.68
C ILE A 42 4.31 5.52 -24.72
N ASP A 43 3.31 5.66 -25.55
CA ASP A 43 2.46 6.84 -25.58
C ASP A 43 1.31 6.64 -24.56
N GLU A 44 1.45 7.23 -23.37
CA GLU A 44 0.49 7.07 -22.27
C GLU A 44 -0.93 7.54 -22.65
N SER A 45 -1.06 8.47 -23.59
CA SER A 45 -2.36 8.96 -24.07
C SER A 45 -3.18 7.91 -24.82
N LYS A 46 -2.56 6.81 -25.25
CA LYS A 46 -3.20 5.69 -25.93
C LYS A 46 -3.52 4.52 -25.03
N LEU A 47 -3.17 4.61 -23.74
CA LEU A 47 -3.48 3.55 -22.80
C LEU A 47 -4.96 3.62 -22.40
N THR A 48 -5.63 2.52 -22.63
CA THR A 48 -7.00 2.28 -22.16
C THR A 48 -7.02 1.50 -20.85
N HIS A 49 -5.95 0.74 -20.55
CA HIS A 49 -5.86 -0.10 -19.34
C HIS A 49 -4.45 -0.07 -18.77
N LEU A 50 -4.35 0.19 -17.47
CA LEU A 50 -3.13 0.03 -16.68
C LEU A 50 -3.43 -0.86 -15.47
N ILE A 51 -2.95 -2.09 -15.48
CA ILE A 51 -3.20 -3.07 -14.44
C ILE A 51 -1.89 -3.42 -13.74
N LEU A 52 -1.86 -3.19 -12.43
CA LEU A 52 -0.69 -3.42 -11.61
C LEU A 52 -0.94 -4.58 -10.65
N PHE A 53 -0.02 -5.54 -10.60
CA PHE A 53 -0.01 -6.60 -9.62
C PHE A 53 0.78 -6.14 -8.39
N SER A 54 0.09 -5.54 -7.46
CA SER A 54 0.58 -5.19 -6.14
C SER A 54 0.42 -6.37 -5.18
N SER A 55 0.41 -6.13 -3.89
CA SER A 55 0.28 -7.15 -2.87
C SER A 55 -0.43 -6.59 -1.64
N ALA A 56 -1.19 -7.43 -0.97
CA ALA A 56 -1.73 -7.14 0.36
C ALA A 56 -0.63 -6.74 1.36
N ALA A 57 0.61 -7.23 1.16
CA ALA A 57 1.78 -6.80 1.92
C ALA A 57 2.10 -5.30 1.73
N GLY A 58 1.77 -4.71 0.57
CA GLY A 58 1.90 -3.26 0.36
C GLY A 58 0.97 -2.47 1.26
N PHE A 59 -0.25 -2.96 1.46
CA PHE A 59 -1.27 -2.31 2.28
C PHE A 59 -1.11 -2.61 3.78
N PHE A 60 -0.98 -3.89 4.14
CA PHE A 60 -0.95 -4.31 5.55
C PHE A 60 0.48 -4.39 6.13
N GLY A 61 1.50 -4.41 5.29
CA GLY A 61 2.85 -4.81 5.67
C GLY A 61 2.94 -6.34 5.81
N ASN A 62 4.17 -6.87 5.81
CA ASN A 62 4.43 -8.25 6.18
C ASN A 62 5.84 -8.37 6.77
N ALA A 63 5.97 -9.11 7.86
CA ALA A 63 7.27 -9.33 8.51
C ALA A 63 8.26 -9.98 7.54
N GLY A 64 9.46 -9.43 7.43
CA GLY A 64 10.49 -9.89 6.49
C GLY A 64 10.37 -9.32 5.07
N GLN A 65 9.30 -8.60 4.73
CA GLN A 65 9.01 -8.08 3.40
C GLN A 65 9.01 -6.56 3.31
N SER A 66 9.80 -5.86 4.10
CA SER A 66 9.80 -4.39 4.14
C SER A 66 10.07 -3.73 2.79
N ASP A 67 10.99 -4.27 2.00
CA ASP A 67 11.30 -3.82 0.63
C ASP A 67 10.18 -4.17 -0.36
N TYR A 68 9.62 -5.37 -0.23
CA TYR A 68 8.51 -5.82 -1.07
C TYR A 68 7.23 -5.03 -0.78
N ALA A 69 6.93 -4.80 0.49
CA ALA A 69 5.82 -3.97 0.93
C ALA A 69 5.95 -2.53 0.41
N ALA A 70 7.13 -1.92 0.59
CA ALA A 70 7.40 -0.57 0.09
C ALA A 70 7.27 -0.47 -1.44
N ALA A 71 7.82 -1.44 -2.18
CA ALA A 71 7.72 -1.43 -3.64
C ALA A 71 6.28 -1.58 -4.14
N ASN A 72 5.48 -2.43 -3.49
CA ASN A 72 4.06 -2.59 -3.83
C ASN A 72 3.24 -1.35 -3.48
N GLU A 73 3.52 -0.70 -2.35
CA GLU A 73 2.86 0.57 -2.02
C GLU A 73 3.22 1.67 -3.03
N VAL A 74 4.45 1.73 -3.52
CA VAL A 74 4.80 2.64 -4.61
C VAL A 74 3.97 2.37 -5.87
N LEU A 75 3.69 1.09 -6.22
CA LEU A 75 2.79 0.77 -7.32
C LEU A 75 1.36 1.27 -7.05
N ASN A 76 0.86 1.16 -5.83
CA ASN A 76 -0.45 1.68 -5.43
C ASN A 76 -0.53 3.19 -5.63
N GLN A 77 0.48 3.94 -5.18
CA GLN A 77 0.54 5.38 -5.36
C GLN A 77 0.64 5.79 -6.85
N TYR A 78 1.35 4.98 -7.65
CA TYR A 78 1.35 5.16 -9.11
C TYR A 78 -0.04 4.97 -9.72
N ALA A 79 -0.78 3.94 -9.29
CA ALA A 79 -2.14 3.71 -9.78
C ALA A 79 -3.06 4.90 -9.49
N ILE A 80 -3.03 5.41 -8.25
CA ILE A 80 -3.83 6.57 -7.83
C ILE A 80 -3.45 7.80 -8.67
N GLN A 81 -2.17 8.12 -8.78
CA GLN A 81 -1.71 9.28 -9.53
C GLN A 81 -2.03 9.16 -11.02
N PHE A 82 -1.84 7.96 -11.59
CA PHE A 82 -2.08 7.73 -13.02
C PHE A 82 -3.57 7.85 -13.35
N SER A 83 -4.47 7.30 -12.53
CA SER A 83 -5.91 7.42 -12.73
C SER A 83 -6.39 8.87 -12.68
N GLN A 84 -5.83 9.70 -11.81
CA GLN A 84 -6.17 11.13 -11.73
C GLN A 84 -5.71 11.90 -12.96
N ASN A 85 -4.54 11.55 -13.52
CA ASN A 85 -3.97 12.23 -14.68
C ASN A 85 -4.54 11.71 -16.02
N HIS A 86 -5.10 10.52 -16.05
CA HIS A 86 -5.61 9.84 -17.24
C HIS A 86 -7.02 9.26 -16.97
N PRO A 87 -8.05 10.13 -16.83
CA PRO A 87 -9.40 9.69 -16.45
C PRO A 87 -10.07 8.74 -17.46
N GLU A 88 -9.61 8.71 -18.70
CA GLU A 88 -10.09 7.78 -19.74
C GLU A 88 -9.39 6.42 -19.69
N CYS A 89 -8.34 6.27 -18.89
CA CYS A 89 -7.61 5.01 -18.71
C CYS A 89 -8.19 4.26 -17.51
N GLN A 90 -8.54 3.01 -17.70
CA GLN A 90 -8.94 2.12 -16.61
C GLN A 90 -7.69 1.67 -15.85
N VAL A 91 -7.57 2.10 -14.60
CA VAL A 91 -6.41 1.80 -13.75
C VAL A 91 -6.83 0.95 -12.58
N VAL A 92 -6.20 -0.20 -12.42
CA VAL A 92 -6.43 -1.09 -11.27
C VAL A 92 -5.11 -1.60 -10.71
N SER A 93 -4.85 -1.33 -9.44
CA SER A 93 -3.78 -1.97 -8.68
C SER A 93 -4.37 -3.05 -7.78
N PHE A 94 -4.12 -4.29 -8.11
CA PHE A 94 -4.56 -5.42 -7.31
C PHE A 94 -3.59 -5.67 -6.17
N ASN A 95 -4.03 -5.44 -4.95
CA ASN A 95 -3.30 -5.82 -3.73
C ASN A 95 -3.65 -7.27 -3.38
N TRP A 96 -3.03 -8.20 -4.10
CA TRP A 96 -3.29 -9.63 -3.96
C TRP A 96 -2.80 -10.17 -2.61
N GLY A 97 -3.63 -10.98 -1.96
CA GLY A 97 -3.20 -11.96 -0.97
C GLY A 97 -2.38 -13.09 -1.60
N PRO A 98 -1.97 -14.10 -0.81
CA PRO A 98 -1.24 -15.25 -1.35
C PRO A 98 -2.13 -16.05 -2.31
N TRP A 99 -1.55 -16.48 -3.44
CA TRP A 99 -2.22 -17.33 -4.42
C TRP A 99 -1.79 -18.78 -4.24
N GLU A 100 -2.70 -19.70 -4.52
CA GLU A 100 -2.40 -21.12 -4.62
C GLU A 100 -1.42 -21.36 -5.78
N GLY A 101 -0.31 -22.03 -5.50
CA GLY A 101 0.78 -22.24 -6.46
C GLY A 101 1.70 -21.03 -6.65
N GLY A 102 2.57 -21.09 -7.64
CA GLY A 102 3.54 -20.05 -7.92
C GLY A 102 4.58 -19.88 -6.81
N MET A 103 4.53 -18.77 -6.06
CA MET A 103 5.44 -18.47 -4.95
C MET A 103 5.02 -19.15 -3.63
N VAL A 104 3.84 -19.77 -3.57
CA VAL A 104 3.29 -20.43 -2.39
C VAL A 104 3.38 -21.94 -2.59
N ASP A 105 4.31 -22.59 -1.90
CA ASP A 105 4.40 -24.05 -1.81
C ASP A 105 3.45 -24.61 -0.75
N GLU A 106 3.37 -25.94 -0.64
CA GLU A 106 2.45 -26.61 0.30
C GLU A 106 2.73 -26.26 1.78
N ASP A 107 4.01 -26.08 2.15
CA ASP A 107 4.39 -25.73 3.53
C ASP A 107 3.96 -24.29 3.85
N LEU A 108 4.15 -23.38 2.91
CA LEU A 108 3.76 -21.99 3.04
C LEU A 108 2.22 -21.85 3.04
N LYS A 109 1.52 -22.65 2.22
CA LYS A 109 0.05 -22.72 2.21
C LYS A 109 -0.48 -23.11 3.57
N LYS A 110 0.05 -24.19 4.15
CA LYS A 110 -0.34 -24.66 5.47
C LYS A 110 -0.09 -23.61 6.56
N MET A 111 1.06 -22.92 6.50
CA MET A 111 1.37 -21.83 7.43
C MET A 111 0.37 -20.67 7.30
N PHE A 112 -0.07 -20.33 6.10
CA PHE A 112 -1.10 -19.30 5.89
C PHE A 112 -2.45 -19.74 6.46
N GLU A 113 -2.87 -20.97 6.21
CA GLU A 113 -4.10 -21.54 6.74
C GLU A 113 -4.11 -21.55 8.29
N GLU A 114 -3.00 -21.95 8.92
CA GLU A 114 -2.82 -21.92 10.39
C GLU A 114 -2.92 -20.49 10.97
N ARG A 115 -2.62 -19.48 10.17
CA ARG A 115 -2.73 -18.06 10.56
C ARG A 115 -4.04 -17.40 10.18
N GLY A 116 -4.98 -18.17 9.63
CA GLY A 116 -6.26 -17.64 9.14
C GLY A 116 -6.13 -16.77 7.90
N VAL A 117 -5.01 -16.87 7.17
CA VAL A 117 -4.81 -16.12 5.92
C VAL A 117 -5.38 -16.94 4.77
N TYR A 118 -6.34 -16.36 4.06
CA TYR A 118 -6.97 -17.01 2.91
C TYR A 118 -6.01 -17.07 1.73
N VAL A 119 -5.73 -18.28 1.27
CA VAL A 119 -4.96 -18.52 0.05
C VAL A 119 -5.92 -18.54 -1.14
N ILE A 120 -5.69 -17.65 -2.09
CA ILE A 120 -6.59 -17.44 -3.23
C ILE A 120 -6.45 -18.61 -4.23
N PRO A 121 -7.51 -19.39 -4.49
CA PRO A 121 -7.48 -20.41 -5.52
C PRO A 121 -7.25 -19.78 -6.90
N VAL A 122 -6.50 -20.44 -7.77
CA VAL A 122 -6.16 -19.91 -9.11
C VAL A 122 -7.42 -19.58 -9.92
N GLU A 123 -8.42 -20.44 -9.88
CA GLU A 123 -9.69 -20.24 -10.59
C GLU A 123 -10.44 -19.00 -10.08
N THR A 124 -10.50 -18.82 -8.77
CA THR A 124 -11.16 -17.65 -8.15
C THR A 124 -10.43 -16.36 -8.50
N GLY A 125 -9.11 -16.34 -8.37
CA GLY A 125 -8.31 -15.14 -8.65
C GLY A 125 -8.34 -14.76 -10.14
N THR A 126 -8.29 -15.74 -11.05
CA THR A 126 -8.36 -15.46 -12.50
C THR A 126 -9.76 -15.00 -12.92
N SER A 127 -10.82 -15.54 -12.33
CA SER A 127 -12.18 -15.08 -12.58
C SER A 127 -12.38 -13.64 -12.12
N LEU A 128 -11.95 -13.31 -10.91
CA LEU A 128 -12.02 -11.96 -10.39
C LEU A 128 -11.18 -10.97 -11.22
N PHE A 129 -9.98 -11.37 -11.60
CA PHE A 129 -9.13 -10.55 -12.48
C PHE A 129 -9.86 -10.24 -13.79
N THR A 130 -10.42 -11.26 -14.44
CA THR A 130 -11.15 -11.10 -15.71
C THR A 130 -12.36 -10.18 -15.54
N GLU A 131 -13.12 -10.35 -14.46
CA GLU A 131 -14.26 -9.49 -14.17
C GLU A 131 -13.87 -8.03 -13.97
N CYS A 132 -12.82 -7.76 -13.18
CA CYS A 132 -12.36 -6.41 -12.94
C CYS A 132 -11.72 -5.75 -14.18
N VAL A 133 -11.20 -6.53 -15.13
CA VAL A 133 -10.73 -5.99 -16.42
C VAL A 133 -11.89 -5.59 -17.31
N LEU A 134 -12.97 -6.39 -17.30
CA LEU A 134 -14.16 -6.13 -18.12
C LEU A 134 -15.10 -5.09 -17.49
N ASN A 135 -15.15 -5.07 -16.16
CA ASN A 135 -16.00 -4.19 -15.35
C ASN A 135 -15.13 -3.57 -14.25
N PRO A 136 -14.29 -2.58 -14.58
CA PRO A 136 -13.35 -2.01 -13.63
C PRO A 136 -14.07 -1.35 -12.46
N PRO A 137 -13.50 -1.47 -11.23
CA PRO A 137 -14.02 -0.75 -10.08
C PRO A 137 -13.81 0.76 -10.24
N ASP A 138 -14.62 1.56 -9.57
CA ASP A 138 -14.48 3.01 -9.56
C ASP A 138 -13.17 3.48 -8.91
N GLU A 139 -12.68 2.71 -7.93
CA GLU A 139 -11.45 3.00 -7.21
C GLU A 139 -10.25 2.26 -7.81
N PRO A 140 -9.08 2.93 -7.96
CA PRO A 140 -7.91 2.31 -8.59
C PRO A 140 -7.20 1.27 -7.72
N LEU A 141 -7.58 1.09 -6.46
CA LEU A 141 -7.00 0.11 -5.55
C LEU A 141 -8.01 -0.97 -5.18
N LEU A 142 -7.67 -2.21 -5.42
CA LEU A 142 -8.46 -3.35 -5.01
C LEU A 142 -7.64 -4.29 -4.11
N ILE A 143 -8.16 -4.57 -2.91
CA ILE A 143 -7.55 -5.54 -1.99
C ILE A 143 -8.28 -6.87 -2.17
N VAL A 144 -7.54 -7.94 -2.47
CA VAL A 144 -8.10 -9.26 -2.72
C VAL A 144 -7.49 -10.29 -1.79
N GLY A 145 -8.32 -10.92 -1.00
CA GLY A 145 -7.93 -11.92 0.00
C GLY A 145 -8.40 -11.54 1.40
N SER A 146 -7.74 -12.08 2.40
CA SER A 146 -7.99 -11.75 3.81
C SER A 146 -6.98 -10.72 4.32
N THR A 147 -7.28 -10.13 5.47
CA THR A 147 -6.32 -9.32 6.23
C THR A 147 -5.12 -10.18 6.61
N MET A 148 -3.91 -9.73 6.31
CA MET A 148 -2.65 -10.46 6.56
C MET A 148 -2.33 -10.61 8.05
N GLY A 149 -3.16 -11.36 8.80
CA GLY A 149 -2.97 -11.63 10.21
C GLY A 149 -3.34 -10.49 11.16
N VAL A 150 -4.17 -9.54 10.71
CA VAL A 150 -4.86 -8.63 11.64
C VAL A 150 -5.93 -9.43 12.37
N PRO A 151 -5.93 -9.50 13.72
CA PRO A 151 -6.93 -10.25 14.44
C PRO A 151 -8.34 -9.79 14.04
N GLU A 152 -9.22 -10.75 13.70
CA GLU A 152 -10.64 -10.51 13.63
C GLU A 152 -11.15 -10.21 15.06
N GLY A 153 -11.01 -8.96 15.46
CA GLY A 153 -11.68 -8.43 16.63
C GLY A 153 -12.85 -7.59 16.14
N GLU A 154 -14.01 -7.73 16.76
CA GLU A 154 -15.05 -6.71 16.62
C GLU A 154 -14.42 -5.37 16.98
N ILE A 155 -14.21 -4.52 15.97
CA ILE A 155 -13.72 -3.17 16.18
C ILE A 155 -14.93 -2.40 16.71
N PRO A 156 -14.95 -2.01 17.97
CA PRO A 156 -16.05 -1.21 18.47
C PRO A 156 -15.99 0.15 17.77
N ILE A 157 -16.80 0.32 16.73
CA ILE A 157 -17.02 1.62 16.11
C ILE A 157 -17.83 2.43 17.12
N SER A 158 -17.15 3.23 17.93
CA SER A 158 -17.79 4.22 18.78
C SER A 158 -18.06 5.46 17.93
N ASN A 159 -19.32 5.88 17.88
CA ASN A 159 -19.70 7.17 17.29
C ASN A 159 -19.38 8.35 18.22
N GLU A 160 -18.72 8.10 19.35
CA GLU A 160 -18.32 9.14 20.28
C GLU A 160 -17.12 9.93 19.73
N SER A 161 -17.24 11.24 19.75
CA SER A 161 -16.12 12.14 19.46
C SER A 161 -15.06 11.99 20.55
N LYS A 162 -13.82 11.72 20.17
CA LYS A 162 -12.68 11.64 21.08
C LYS A 162 -11.75 12.81 20.83
N GLU A 163 -11.41 13.53 21.88
CA GLU A 163 -10.44 14.62 21.83
C GLU A 163 -9.14 14.17 22.50
N ILE A 164 -8.02 14.35 21.79
CA ILE A 164 -6.69 14.07 22.30
C ILE A 164 -5.84 15.31 22.16
N SER A 165 -5.35 15.79 23.29
CA SER A 165 -4.47 16.94 23.35
C SER A 165 -3.02 16.51 23.59
N ARG A 166 -2.09 17.13 22.90
CA ARG A 166 -0.64 16.96 23.13
C ARG A 166 0.03 18.31 23.29
N VAL A 167 0.85 18.42 24.32
CA VAL A 167 1.70 19.61 24.51
C VAL A 167 3.04 19.39 23.78
N LEU A 168 3.31 20.23 22.79
CA LEU A 168 4.57 20.25 22.08
C LEU A 168 5.60 21.09 22.84
N LYS A 169 6.74 20.49 23.12
CA LYS A 169 7.89 21.21 23.67
C LYS A 169 9.00 21.14 22.63
N SER A 170 9.47 22.29 22.18
CA SER A 170 10.55 22.41 21.18
C SER A 170 11.81 21.62 21.58
N GLU A 171 12.15 21.63 22.86
CA GLU A 171 13.27 20.87 23.44
C GLU A 171 13.19 19.35 23.17
N LYS A 172 11.96 18.81 22.97
CA LYS A 172 11.73 17.39 22.71
C LYS A 172 11.45 17.08 21.25
N LEU A 173 11.31 18.10 20.41
CA LEU A 173 10.95 18.00 19.01
C LEU A 173 11.80 18.97 18.18
N PRO A 174 13.07 18.62 17.89
CA PRO A 174 13.97 19.49 17.14
C PRO A 174 13.40 19.93 15.78
N VAL A 175 12.60 19.08 15.14
CA VAL A 175 11.95 19.39 13.85
C VAL A 175 11.08 20.66 13.90
N VAL A 176 10.55 21.03 15.05
CA VAL A 176 9.75 22.25 15.23
C VAL A 176 10.64 23.50 15.28
N GLU A 177 11.87 23.36 15.76
CA GLU A 177 12.85 24.45 15.75
C GLU A 177 13.34 24.78 14.33
N ASP A 178 13.49 23.74 13.49
CA ASP A 178 13.95 23.88 12.12
C ASP A 178 12.83 24.31 11.16
N HIS A 179 11.55 24.19 11.54
CA HIS A 179 10.40 24.53 10.72
C HIS A 179 9.71 25.79 11.27
N ARG A 180 10.09 26.95 10.74
CA ARG A 180 9.58 28.25 11.19
C ARG A 180 8.88 29.02 10.09
N ILE A 181 7.83 29.75 10.46
CA ILE A 181 7.18 30.74 9.61
C ILE A 181 7.35 32.09 10.29
N GLY A 182 8.25 32.92 9.78
CA GLY A 182 8.74 34.11 10.48
C GLY A 182 9.44 33.72 11.77
N ASP A 183 9.03 34.33 12.90
CA ASP A 183 9.62 34.07 14.22
C ASP A 183 8.91 32.91 14.97
N ASN A 184 7.86 32.34 14.39
CA ASN A 184 7.08 31.30 15.04
C ASN A 184 7.54 29.91 14.60
N ALA A 185 7.80 29.02 15.57
CA ALA A 185 8.00 27.61 15.34
C ALA A 185 6.65 26.95 15.00
N VAL A 186 6.59 26.24 13.89
CA VAL A 186 5.34 25.66 13.35
C VAL A 186 5.52 24.15 13.19
N LEU A 187 4.49 23.38 13.59
CA LEU A 187 4.50 21.96 13.39
C LEU A 187 4.37 21.65 11.88
N PRO A 188 5.30 20.90 11.27
CA PRO A 188 5.14 20.47 9.87
C PRO A 188 3.85 19.69 9.65
N ALA A 189 3.15 19.96 8.55
CA ALA A 189 1.89 19.30 8.21
C ALA A 189 2.03 17.77 8.15
N SER A 190 3.13 17.27 7.58
CA SER A 190 3.45 15.85 7.54
C SER A 190 3.60 15.22 8.94
N PHE A 191 4.12 15.99 9.89
CA PHE A 191 4.26 15.54 11.27
C PHE A 191 2.92 15.48 11.99
N ALA A 192 2.06 16.49 11.76
CA ALA A 192 0.69 16.51 12.27
C ALA A 192 -0.13 15.34 11.71
N GLN A 193 -0.01 15.05 10.42
CA GLN A 193 -0.65 13.91 9.78
C GLN A 193 -0.19 12.59 10.38
N GLY A 194 1.12 12.37 10.53
CA GLY A 194 1.66 11.15 11.15
C GLY A 194 1.20 10.97 12.61
N TRP A 195 1.00 12.06 13.35
CA TRP A 195 0.43 12.00 14.69
C TRP A 195 -1.05 11.64 14.70
N MET A 196 -1.83 12.17 13.77
CA MET A 196 -3.24 11.79 13.62
C MET A 196 -3.35 10.30 13.30
N GLU A 197 -2.55 9.81 12.36
CA GLU A 197 -2.49 8.40 12.02
C GLU A 197 -2.13 7.53 13.22
N SER A 198 -1.02 7.82 13.90
CA SER A 198 -0.59 7.12 15.12
C SER A 198 -1.64 7.16 16.23
N THR A 199 -2.36 8.28 16.36
CA THR A 199 -3.42 8.44 17.34
C THR A 199 -4.62 7.58 17.00
N CYS A 200 -5.04 7.56 15.75
CA CYS A 200 -6.12 6.69 15.27
C CYS A 200 -5.77 5.21 15.47
N GLN A 201 -4.55 4.80 15.13
CA GLN A 201 -4.08 3.43 15.32
C GLN A 201 -4.05 3.01 16.81
N ASN A 202 -3.67 3.92 17.70
CA ASN A 202 -3.69 3.67 19.16
C ASN A 202 -5.09 3.60 19.74
N LEU A 203 -6.03 4.38 19.21
CA LEU A 203 -7.43 4.36 19.64
C LEU A 203 -8.18 3.14 19.12
N TYR A 204 -7.78 2.65 17.97
CA TYR A 204 -8.39 1.53 17.27
C TYR A 204 -7.32 0.51 16.87
N PRO A 205 -6.79 -0.27 17.84
CA PRO A 205 -5.79 -1.31 17.54
C PRO A 205 -6.36 -2.30 16.53
N GLY A 206 -5.61 -2.56 15.45
CA GLY A 206 -6.04 -3.44 14.36
C GLY A 206 -6.63 -2.71 13.16
N LEU A 207 -6.92 -1.40 13.24
CA LEU A 207 -7.25 -0.56 12.08
C LEU A 207 -6.02 0.18 11.56
N LYS A 208 -5.99 0.40 10.24
CA LYS A 208 -5.08 1.34 9.60
C LYS A 208 -5.87 2.49 9.02
N LEU A 209 -5.31 3.69 9.11
CA LEU A 209 -5.85 4.84 8.40
C LEU A 209 -5.72 4.58 6.89
N ALA A 210 -6.87 4.44 6.22
CA ALA A 210 -6.91 4.20 4.78
C ALA A 210 -6.81 5.51 3.98
N GLN A 211 -7.38 6.59 4.51
CA GLN A 211 -7.43 7.88 3.83
C GLN A 211 -7.52 9.02 4.85
N CYS A 212 -6.88 10.13 4.54
CA CYS A 212 -7.06 11.41 5.20
C CYS A 212 -7.51 12.43 4.14
N SER A 213 -8.74 12.92 4.24
CA SER A 213 -9.30 13.94 3.34
C SER A 213 -9.46 15.27 4.07
N ASP A 214 -9.56 16.36 3.31
CA ASP A 214 -9.78 17.71 3.82
C ASP A 214 -8.77 18.20 4.86
N PHE A 215 -7.54 17.68 4.82
CA PHE A 215 -6.46 18.14 5.67
C PHE A 215 -6.10 19.59 5.31
N LYS A 216 -6.36 20.51 6.24
CA LYS A 216 -6.07 21.94 6.05
C LYS A 216 -5.09 22.39 7.13
N VAL A 217 -4.06 23.10 6.71
CA VAL A 217 -3.18 23.86 7.59
C VAL A 217 -3.76 25.27 7.68
N LEU A 218 -4.11 25.69 8.87
CA LEU A 218 -4.69 27.00 9.15
C LEU A 218 -3.59 28.02 9.48
#